data_de4d1db0a1714a5524f6782577d65f65
#
_entry.id   de4d1db0a1714a5524f6782577d65f65
#
_cell.length_a   1.000
_cell.length_b   1.000
_cell.length_c   1.000
_cell.angle_alpha   90.00
_cell.angle_beta   90.00
_cell.angle_gamma   90.00
#
_symmetry.space_group_name_H-M   'P 1'
#
loop_
_entity.id
_entity.type
_entity.pdbx_description
1 polymer ?
#
loop_
_entity_poly.entity_id
_entity_poly.type
_entity_poly.pdbx_seq_one_letter_code
_entity_poly.pdbx_strand_id
1 'polypeptide(L)'
;MRRLTDYSVLTFDCYGTLIDWESGIWAALQPLVSANSPSGLSRDQALHTFNQFEASRQAASPKMSYPGVLECVHRSLANHFGLETSREVDEAFSSSVPSWPVFPDSSEALDLLSRHFRLVILSNVDRAGFAASNAKLGVEFDAIYTAEDIGSYKPDPANFDFMLAHLASDLGHRKQDLIHTAQSVRHDHVPARALGLANVWIDRHQTSQASDWGEVGSATPVSYTHLT
;
A
#
# COMPACT_ATOMS: atom_id res chain seq x y z
N MET A 1 16.04 17.39 15.97
CA MET A 1 14.99 16.66 15.23
C MET A 1 14.33 17.68 14.30
N ARG A 2 14.18 17.38 12.99
CA ARG A 2 13.47 18.27 12.06
C ARG A 2 11.97 18.23 12.38
N ARG A 3 11.28 19.37 12.23
CA ARG A 3 9.81 19.46 12.38
C ARG A 3 9.16 19.08 11.06
N LEU A 4 7.88 18.69 11.07
CA LEU A 4 7.12 18.41 9.86
C LEU A 4 7.16 19.60 8.87
N THR A 5 7.08 20.81 9.39
CA THR A 5 7.15 22.07 8.63
C THR A 5 8.50 22.35 7.95
N ASP A 6 9.53 21.55 8.23
CA ASP A 6 10.84 21.67 7.57
C ASP A 6 10.93 20.84 6.26
N TYR A 7 9.83 20.16 5.89
CA TYR A 7 9.66 19.41 4.65
C TYR A 7 8.66 20.11 3.73
N SER A 8 8.74 19.88 2.45
CA SER A 8 7.85 20.45 1.43
C SER A 8 7.05 19.39 0.67
N VAL A 9 7.46 18.13 0.77
CA VAL A 9 6.83 17.00 0.07
C VAL A 9 6.49 15.90 1.05
N LEU A 10 5.25 15.43 1.01
CA LEU A 10 4.82 14.19 1.65
C LEU A 10 4.64 13.11 0.59
N THR A 11 5.42 12.04 0.69
CA THR A 11 5.22 10.87 -0.16
C THR A 11 4.46 9.80 0.62
N PHE A 12 3.47 9.18 -0.01
CA PHE A 12 2.58 8.21 0.63
C PHE A 12 2.65 6.85 -0.06
N ASP A 13 2.70 5.78 0.75
CA ASP A 13 2.09 4.53 0.34
C ASP A 13 0.56 4.67 0.31
N CYS A 14 -0.13 3.80 -0.43
CA CYS A 14 -1.58 3.88 -0.59
C CYS A 14 -2.32 2.79 0.19
N TYR A 15 -2.02 1.51 -0.10
CA TYR A 15 -2.82 0.38 0.38
C TYR A 15 -2.31 -0.12 1.73
N GLY A 16 -3.18 -0.03 2.74
CA GLY A 16 -2.83 -0.18 4.16
C GLY A 16 -2.53 1.16 4.83
N THR A 17 -2.28 2.21 4.06
CA THR A 17 -2.02 3.56 4.55
C THR A 17 -3.24 4.47 4.38
N LEU A 18 -3.78 4.58 3.17
CA LEU A 18 -4.93 5.42 2.80
C LEU A 18 -6.17 4.59 2.46
N ILE A 19 -5.97 3.40 1.92
CA ILE A 19 -7.01 2.43 1.50
C ILE A 19 -6.93 1.19 2.39
N ASP A 20 -8.06 0.77 2.95
CA ASP A 20 -8.21 -0.46 3.73
C ASP A 20 -8.28 -1.68 2.81
N TRP A 21 -7.11 -2.14 2.38
CA TRP A 21 -6.98 -3.31 1.50
C TRP A 21 -7.42 -4.60 2.19
N GLU A 22 -7.27 -4.70 3.52
CA GLU A 22 -7.66 -5.91 4.25
C GLU A 22 -9.17 -6.16 4.19
N SER A 23 -9.96 -5.11 4.44
CA SER A 23 -11.40 -5.18 4.28
C SER A 23 -11.80 -5.39 2.82
N GLY A 24 -11.07 -4.78 1.88
CA GLY A 24 -11.25 -4.94 0.45
C GLY A 24 -11.04 -6.38 -0.01
N ILE A 25 -9.90 -6.97 0.32
CA ILE A 25 -9.55 -8.38 0.01
C ILE A 25 -10.54 -9.33 0.66
N TRP A 26 -10.85 -9.15 1.95
CA TRP A 26 -11.80 -10.02 2.62
C TRP A 26 -13.20 -10.00 1.98
N ALA A 27 -13.68 -8.82 1.61
CA ALA A 27 -14.94 -8.68 0.87
C ALA A 27 -14.87 -9.36 -0.51
N ALA A 28 -13.76 -9.20 -1.24
CA ALA A 28 -13.56 -9.81 -2.55
C ALA A 28 -13.43 -11.34 -2.49
N LEU A 29 -12.99 -11.91 -1.36
CA LEU A 29 -12.92 -13.36 -1.16
C LEU A 29 -14.29 -14.01 -0.84
N GLN A 30 -15.34 -13.23 -0.52
CA GLN A 30 -16.63 -13.79 -0.10
C GLN A 30 -17.28 -14.70 -1.15
N PRO A 31 -17.19 -14.45 -2.47
CA PRO A 31 -17.70 -15.39 -3.47
C PRO A 31 -17.04 -16.77 -3.37
N LEU A 32 -15.71 -16.82 -3.20
CA LEU A 32 -14.97 -18.08 -3.01
C LEU A 32 -15.41 -18.80 -1.72
N VAL A 33 -15.43 -18.06 -0.61
CA VAL A 33 -15.80 -18.60 0.72
C VAL A 33 -17.24 -19.14 0.71
N SER A 34 -18.18 -18.38 0.13
CA SER A 34 -19.59 -18.75 0.10
C SER A 34 -19.86 -19.96 -0.79
N ALA A 35 -19.18 -20.07 -1.95
CA ALA A 35 -19.31 -21.21 -2.84
C ALA A 35 -18.79 -22.52 -2.21
N ASN A 36 -17.88 -22.43 -1.23
CA ASN A 36 -17.27 -23.57 -0.54
C ASN A 36 -17.75 -23.71 0.91
N SER A 37 -18.92 -23.25 1.25
CA SER A 37 -19.44 -23.30 2.64
C SER A 37 -19.84 -24.72 3.07
N PRO A 38 -19.47 -25.17 4.29
CA PRO A 38 -18.67 -24.48 5.29
C PRO A 38 -17.17 -24.60 5.04
N SER A 39 -16.51 -23.53 4.55
CA SER A 39 -15.08 -23.57 4.26
C SER A 39 -14.19 -23.58 5.50
N GLY A 40 -14.70 -23.10 6.64
CA GLY A 40 -13.91 -22.92 7.86
C GLY A 40 -12.80 -21.83 7.76
N LEU A 41 -12.67 -21.15 6.63
CA LEU A 41 -11.64 -20.12 6.40
C LEU A 41 -11.97 -18.84 7.17
N SER A 42 -11.12 -18.47 8.14
CA SER A 42 -11.24 -17.21 8.85
C SER A 42 -10.60 -16.05 8.07
N ARG A 43 -11.05 -14.81 8.38
CA ARG A 43 -10.45 -13.58 7.81
C ARG A 43 -8.94 -13.53 8.03
N ASP A 44 -8.48 -13.79 9.25
CA ASP A 44 -7.06 -13.69 9.60
C ASP A 44 -6.20 -14.70 8.85
N GLN A 45 -6.68 -15.96 8.73
CA GLN A 45 -5.99 -16.97 7.91
C GLN A 45 -5.91 -16.56 6.44
N ALA A 46 -7.01 -16.06 5.89
CA ALA A 46 -7.06 -15.62 4.50
C ALA A 46 -6.08 -14.47 4.23
N LEU A 47 -6.11 -13.42 5.06
CA LEU A 47 -5.24 -12.25 4.91
C LEU A 47 -3.76 -12.59 5.14
N HIS A 48 -3.45 -13.41 6.15
CA HIS A 48 -2.08 -13.85 6.37
C HIS A 48 -1.51 -14.61 5.16
N THR A 49 -2.30 -15.57 4.64
CA THR A 49 -1.87 -16.37 3.47
C THR A 49 -1.83 -15.53 2.20
N PHE A 50 -2.78 -14.60 2.03
CA PHE A 50 -2.76 -13.63 0.93
C PHE A 50 -1.44 -12.86 0.90
N ASN A 51 -1.03 -12.25 2.01
CA ASN A 51 0.22 -11.49 2.12
C ASN A 51 1.45 -12.31 1.73
N GLN A 52 1.50 -13.58 2.15
CA GLN A 52 2.62 -14.46 1.81
C GLN A 52 2.68 -14.76 0.31
N PHE A 53 1.54 -15.09 -0.30
CA PHE A 53 1.48 -15.41 -1.72
C PHE A 53 1.69 -14.19 -2.61
N GLU A 54 1.12 -13.03 -2.21
CA GLU A 54 1.33 -11.76 -2.90
C GLU A 54 2.81 -11.39 -2.94
N ALA A 55 3.46 -11.34 -1.77
CA ALA A 55 4.87 -11.01 -1.67
C ALA A 55 5.75 -11.97 -2.49
N SER A 56 5.45 -13.29 -2.45
CA SER A 56 6.15 -14.28 -3.24
C SER A 56 5.95 -14.09 -4.74
N ARG A 57 4.72 -13.77 -5.17
CA ARG A 57 4.39 -13.56 -6.59
C ARG A 57 5.03 -12.28 -7.12
N GLN A 58 4.98 -11.19 -6.38
CA GLN A 58 5.62 -9.93 -6.75
C GLN A 58 7.14 -10.10 -6.90
N ALA A 59 7.79 -10.81 -5.97
CA ALA A 59 9.22 -11.09 -6.05
C ALA A 59 9.59 -11.99 -7.26
N ALA A 60 8.78 -13.01 -7.56
CA ALA A 60 9.02 -13.92 -8.66
C ALA A 60 8.70 -13.32 -10.04
N SER A 61 7.83 -12.32 -10.09
CA SER A 61 7.32 -11.73 -11.34
C SER A 61 7.17 -10.20 -11.22
N PRO A 62 8.26 -9.45 -11.06
CA PRO A 62 8.21 -8.02 -10.71
C PRO A 62 7.56 -7.13 -11.79
N LYS A 63 7.41 -7.62 -13.01
CA LYS A 63 6.75 -6.91 -14.13
C LYS A 63 5.32 -7.38 -14.39
N MET A 64 4.80 -8.34 -13.61
CA MET A 64 3.42 -8.76 -13.73
C MET A 64 2.50 -7.61 -13.31
N SER A 65 1.39 -7.38 -14.02
CA SER A 65 0.40 -6.38 -13.60
C SER A 65 -0.24 -6.76 -12.26
N TYR A 66 -0.67 -5.79 -11.48
CA TYR A 66 -1.25 -6.07 -10.17
C TYR A 66 -2.53 -6.92 -10.25
N PRO A 67 -3.47 -6.71 -11.19
CA PRO A 67 -4.58 -7.65 -11.42
C PRO A 67 -4.10 -9.08 -11.70
N GLY A 68 -3.02 -9.24 -12.47
CA GLY A 68 -2.42 -10.56 -12.72
C GLY A 68 -1.84 -11.20 -11.46
N VAL A 69 -1.22 -10.39 -10.57
CA VAL A 69 -0.78 -10.86 -9.24
C VAL A 69 -1.98 -11.33 -8.44
N LEU A 70 -3.05 -10.53 -8.35
CA LEU A 70 -4.26 -10.86 -7.59
C LEU A 70 -4.91 -12.16 -8.10
N GLU A 71 -5.01 -12.35 -9.42
CA GLU A 71 -5.57 -13.57 -10.01
C GLU A 71 -4.74 -14.82 -9.64
N CYS A 72 -3.42 -14.72 -9.73
CA CYS A 72 -2.53 -15.81 -9.33
C CYS A 72 -2.61 -16.11 -7.83
N VAL A 73 -2.68 -15.08 -6.99
CA VAL A 73 -2.80 -15.21 -5.53
C VAL A 73 -4.14 -15.84 -5.15
N HIS A 74 -5.24 -15.44 -5.78
CA HIS A 74 -6.57 -16.00 -5.53
C HIS A 74 -6.60 -17.50 -5.80
N ARG A 75 -6.08 -17.94 -6.95
CA ARG A 75 -5.95 -19.37 -7.28
C ARG A 75 -5.04 -20.13 -6.31
N SER A 76 -3.96 -19.50 -5.88
CA SER A 76 -3.06 -20.10 -4.90
C SER A 76 -3.73 -20.26 -3.53
N LEU A 77 -4.55 -19.29 -3.11
CA LEU A 77 -5.37 -19.35 -1.90
C LEU A 77 -6.40 -20.48 -1.99
N ALA A 78 -7.16 -20.54 -3.09
CA ALA A 78 -8.14 -21.59 -3.30
C ALA A 78 -7.49 -22.98 -3.19
N ASN A 79 -6.38 -23.20 -3.89
CA ASN A 79 -5.64 -24.45 -3.83
C ASN A 79 -5.09 -24.77 -2.43
N HIS A 80 -4.56 -23.76 -1.72
CA HIS A 80 -3.97 -23.94 -0.39
C HIS A 80 -5.01 -24.40 0.65
N PHE A 81 -6.23 -23.87 0.56
CA PHE A 81 -7.31 -24.21 1.47
C PHE A 81 -8.23 -25.33 0.95
N GLY A 82 -7.92 -25.92 -0.21
CA GLY A 82 -8.73 -26.97 -0.82
C GLY A 82 -10.11 -26.50 -1.26
N LEU A 83 -10.22 -25.23 -1.70
CA LEU A 83 -11.46 -24.62 -2.16
C LEU A 83 -11.55 -24.70 -3.69
N GLU A 84 -12.77 -24.93 -4.20
CA GLU A 84 -13.04 -24.87 -5.63
C GLU A 84 -13.24 -23.41 -6.08
N THR A 85 -12.61 -23.02 -7.18
CA THR A 85 -12.78 -21.71 -7.81
C THR A 85 -13.12 -21.87 -9.29
N SER A 86 -13.61 -20.80 -9.91
CA SER A 86 -13.82 -20.72 -11.35
C SER A 86 -13.08 -19.51 -11.92
N ARG A 87 -12.94 -19.51 -13.24
CA ARG A 87 -12.32 -18.37 -13.92
C ARG A 87 -13.02 -17.06 -13.63
N GLU A 88 -14.34 -17.06 -13.59
CA GLU A 88 -15.17 -15.88 -13.32
C GLU A 88 -14.91 -15.33 -11.90
N VAL A 89 -14.75 -16.20 -10.91
CA VAL A 89 -14.43 -15.82 -9.52
C VAL A 89 -13.01 -15.28 -9.42
N ASP A 90 -12.05 -15.90 -10.12
CA ASP A 90 -10.66 -15.41 -10.18
C ASP A 90 -10.58 -14.02 -10.84
N GLU A 91 -11.28 -13.80 -11.95
CA GLU A 91 -11.34 -12.53 -12.68
C GLU A 91 -12.06 -11.44 -11.84
N ALA A 92 -13.13 -11.78 -11.14
CA ALA A 92 -13.82 -10.87 -10.24
C ALA A 92 -12.91 -10.43 -9.09
N PHE A 93 -12.16 -11.35 -8.50
CA PHE A 93 -11.19 -11.03 -7.45
C PHE A 93 -10.06 -10.14 -7.97
N SER A 94 -9.50 -10.46 -9.14
CA SER A 94 -8.42 -9.68 -9.75
C SER A 94 -8.81 -8.24 -10.07
N SER A 95 -10.10 -8.00 -10.30
CA SER A 95 -10.68 -6.69 -10.63
C SER A 95 -11.23 -5.95 -9.40
N SER A 96 -10.94 -6.40 -8.16
CA SER A 96 -11.59 -5.90 -6.95
C SER A 96 -11.06 -4.57 -6.41
N VAL A 97 -9.85 -4.14 -6.79
CA VAL A 97 -9.20 -2.92 -6.26
C VAL A 97 -10.12 -1.69 -6.25
N PRO A 98 -10.92 -1.41 -7.31
CA PRO A 98 -11.83 -0.28 -7.31
C PRO A 98 -12.89 -0.30 -6.19
N SER A 99 -13.19 -1.47 -5.61
CA SER A 99 -14.18 -1.60 -4.54
C SER A 99 -13.60 -1.46 -3.13
N TRP A 100 -12.27 -1.45 -2.97
CA TRP A 100 -11.64 -1.40 -1.65
C TRP A 100 -11.93 -0.09 -0.95
N PRO A 101 -12.32 -0.09 0.34
CA PRO A 101 -12.73 1.12 1.03
C PRO A 101 -11.56 2.03 1.38
N VAL A 102 -11.83 3.32 1.47
CA VAL A 102 -10.91 4.34 2.01
C VAL A 102 -10.98 4.26 3.54
N PHE A 103 -9.86 4.46 4.24
CA PHE A 103 -9.92 4.68 5.68
C PHE A 103 -10.67 5.98 5.99
N PRO A 104 -11.50 6.03 7.04
CA PRO A 104 -12.40 7.15 7.28
C PRO A 104 -11.74 8.52 7.40
N ASP A 105 -10.48 8.55 7.84
CA ASP A 105 -9.68 9.76 8.06
C ASP A 105 -8.87 10.22 6.84
N SER A 106 -8.71 9.35 5.82
CA SER A 106 -7.73 9.58 4.75
C SER A 106 -8.05 10.82 3.91
N SER A 107 -9.30 10.97 3.47
CA SER A 107 -9.69 12.09 2.59
C SER A 107 -9.54 13.44 3.28
N GLU A 108 -9.99 13.55 4.52
CA GLU A 108 -9.90 14.80 5.30
C GLU A 108 -8.44 15.15 5.62
N ALA A 109 -7.64 14.15 6.02
CA ALA A 109 -6.22 14.34 6.29
C ALA A 109 -5.46 14.80 5.04
N LEU A 110 -5.72 14.19 3.89
CA LEU A 110 -5.08 14.57 2.62
C LEU A 110 -5.50 15.97 2.17
N ASP A 111 -6.77 16.36 2.29
CA ASP A 111 -7.24 17.71 2.00
C ASP A 111 -6.51 18.76 2.86
N LEU A 112 -6.38 18.50 4.15
CA LEU A 112 -5.63 19.39 5.06
C LEU A 112 -4.15 19.47 4.66
N LEU A 113 -3.50 18.35 4.39
CA LEU A 113 -2.06 18.28 4.08
C LEU A 113 -1.75 18.93 2.73
N SER A 114 -2.63 18.81 1.73
CA SER A 114 -2.46 19.42 0.40
C SER A 114 -2.33 20.93 0.41
N ARG A 115 -2.85 21.58 1.45
CA ARG A 115 -2.74 23.05 1.64
C ARG A 115 -1.34 23.51 2.03
N HIS A 116 -0.50 22.56 2.48
CA HIS A 116 0.81 22.88 3.07
C HIS A 116 1.97 22.15 2.38
N PHE A 117 1.69 21.03 1.70
CA PHE A 117 2.69 20.13 1.13
C PHE A 117 2.32 19.73 -0.29
N ARG A 118 3.33 19.40 -1.08
CA ARG A 118 3.13 18.59 -2.28
C ARG A 118 2.86 17.16 -1.86
N LEU A 119 1.82 16.55 -2.44
CA LEU A 119 1.42 15.19 -2.15
C LEU A 119 1.83 14.27 -3.29
N VAL A 120 2.50 13.17 -2.95
CA VAL A 120 3.04 12.23 -3.93
C VAL A 120 2.68 10.80 -3.52
N ILE A 121 2.32 9.97 -4.49
CA ILE A 121 2.07 8.54 -4.28
C ILE A 121 3.25 7.69 -4.76
N LEU A 122 3.58 6.66 -3.97
CA LEU A 122 4.44 5.54 -4.35
C LEU A 122 3.75 4.22 -3.99
N SER A 123 3.16 3.52 -4.95
CA SER A 123 2.23 2.42 -4.68
C SER A 123 2.51 1.16 -5.49
N ASN A 124 2.29 0.00 -4.83
CA ASN A 124 2.44 -1.35 -5.41
C ASN A 124 1.20 -1.79 -6.22
N VAL A 125 0.58 -0.92 -7.01
CA VAL A 125 -0.55 -1.26 -7.87
C VAL A 125 -0.31 -0.77 -9.30
N ASP A 126 -1.26 -1.03 -10.19
CA ASP A 126 -1.31 -0.44 -11.52
C ASP A 126 -2.01 0.93 -11.53
N ARG A 127 -1.87 1.66 -12.62
CA ARG A 127 -2.45 3.00 -12.80
C ARG A 127 -3.97 3.02 -12.69
N ALA A 128 -4.63 2.00 -13.25
CA ALA A 128 -6.08 1.92 -13.26
C ALA A 128 -6.63 1.69 -11.84
N GLY A 129 -6.02 0.78 -11.08
CA GLY A 129 -6.36 0.51 -9.68
C GLY A 129 -6.16 1.75 -8.81
N PHE A 130 -5.04 2.46 -8.97
CA PHE A 130 -4.82 3.70 -8.24
C PHE A 130 -5.82 4.79 -8.64
N ALA A 131 -6.09 4.98 -9.93
CA ALA A 131 -7.05 6.00 -10.39
C ALA A 131 -8.45 5.81 -9.78
N ALA A 132 -8.93 4.56 -9.67
CA ALA A 132 -10.19 4.25 -9.02
C ALA A 132 -10.18 4.55 -7.51
N SER A 133 -9.05 4.27 -6.84
CA SER A 133 -8.86 4.61 -5.42
C SER A 133 -8.77 6.11 -5.20
N ASN A 134 -8.05 6.82 -6.08
CA ASN A 134 -7.89 8.28 -6.02
C ASN A 134 -9.22 9.02 -6.19
N ALA A 135 -10.11 8.52 -7.05
CA ALA A 135 -11.46 9.09 -7.19
C ALA A 135 -12.25 9.08 -5.87
N LYS A 136 -11.97 8.14 -4.96
CA LYS A 136 -12.58 8.05 -3.63
C LYS A 136 -11.84 8.89 -2.58
N LEU A 137 -10.53 9.05 -2.71
CA LEU A 137 -9.72 9.93 -1.84
C LEU A 137 -10.07 11.40 -2.06
N GLY A 138 -10.44 11.79 -3.28
CA GLY A 138 -10.98 13.10 -3.60
C GLY A 138 -9.96 14.25 -3.57
N VAL A 139 -8.66 13.95 -3.68
CA VAL A 139 -7.58 14.94 -3.71
C VAL A 139 -6.75 14.82 -4.97
N GLU A 140 -6.09 15.89 -5.36
CA GLU A 140 -5.10 15.91 -6.44
C GLU A 140 -3.70 15.65 -5.87
N PHE A 141 -2.98 14.69 -6.45
CA PHE A 141 -1.59 14.43 -6.13
C PHE A 141 -0.68 15.09 -7.16
N ASP A 142 0.41 15.71 -6.71
CA ASP A 142 1.39 16.38 -7.59
C ASP A 142 2.18 15.38 -8.43
N ALA A 143 2.36 14.15 -7.95
CA ALA A 143 2.92 13.03 -8.71
C ALA A 143 2.38 11.69 -8.21
N ILE A 144 2.27 10.72 -9.12
CA ILE A 144 1.79 9.37 -8.84
C ILE A 144 2.77 8.40 -9.51
N TYR A 145 3.39 7.55 -8.70
CA TYR A 145 4.31 6.51 -9.15
C TYR A 145 3.78 5.15 -8.74
N THR A 146 3.42 4.35 -9.72
CA THR A 146 2.88 3.00 -9.52
C THR A 146 3.91 1.93 -9.86
N ALA A 147 3.70 0.70 -9.37
CA ALA A 147 4.54 -0.43 -9.76
C ALA A 147 4.54 -0.67 -11.28
N GLU A 148 3.43 -0.32 -11.96
CA GLU A 148 3.33 -0.39 -13.43
C GLU A 148 4.27 0.62 -14.11
N ASP A 149 4.40 1.86 -13.58
CA ASP A 149 5.30 2.89 -14.11
C ASP A 149 6.77 2.48 -13.97
N ILE A 150 7.09 1.86 -12.83
CA ILE A 150 8.44 1.51 -12.41
C ILE A 150 8.89 0.17 -12.99
N GLY A 151 7.94 -0.75 -13.19
CA GLY A 151 8.21 -2.15 -13.58
C GLY A 151 8.78 -2.98 -12.43
N SER A 152 8.49 -2.60 -11.19
CA SER A 152 8.95 -3.25 -9.96
C SER A 152 8.00 -2.99 -8.80
N TYR A 153 8.00 -3.87 -7.80
CA TYR A 153 7.23 -3.76 -6.57
C TYR A 153 8.13 -3.41 -5.39
N LYS A 154 7.67 -2.52 -4.48
CA LYS A 154 8.29 -2.36 -3.17
C LYS A 154 8.33 -3.73 -2.46
N PRO A 155 9.38 -4.09 -1.73
CA PRO A 155 10.46 -3.25 -1.21
C PRO A 155 11.69 -3.12 -2.11
N ASP A 156 11.62 -3.46 -3.40
CA ASP A 156 12.77 -3.30 -4.31
C ASP A 156 13.22 -1.82 -4.30
N PRO A 157 14.51 -1.53 -4.08
CA PRO A 157 15.04 -0.16 -4.05
C PRO A 157 14.75 0.65 -5.31
N ALA A 158 14.59 0.01 -6.47
CA ALA A 158 14.26 0.67 -7.74
C ALA A 158 13.01 1.56 -7.63
N ASN A 159 12.07 1.23 -6.74
CA ASN A 159 10.86 2.03 -6.54
C ASN A 159 11.18 3.40 -5.94
N PHE A 160 12.00 3.42 -4.89
CA PHE A 160 12.41 4.66 -4.25
C PHE A 160 13.38 5.45 -5.12
N ASP A 161 14.31 4.79 -5.81
CA ASP A 161 15.25 5.43 -6.72
C ASP A 161 14.51 6.12 -7.87
N PHE A 162 13.50 5.45 -8.44
CA PHE A 162 12.63 6.03 -9.48
C PHE A 162 11.90 7.28 -8.95
N MET A 163 11.23 7.18 -7.80
CA MET A 163 10.53 8.31 -7.18
C MET A 163 11.47 9.48 -6.93
N LEU A 164 12.64 9.24 -6.34
CA LEU A 164 13.59 10.30 -6.01
C LEU A 164 14.14 10.99 -7.26
N ALA A 165 14.43 10.23 -8.32
CA ALA A 165 14.92 10.78 -9.57
C ALA A 165 13.87 11.70 -10.24
N HIS A 166 12.60 11.25 -10.30
CA HIS A 166 11.52 12.01 -10.94
C HIS A 166 11.11 13.24 -10.09
N LEU A 167 11.09 13.13 -8.77
CA LEU A 167 10.85 14.30 -7.92
C LEU A 167 11.93 15.36 -8.08
N ALA A 168 13.18 14.96 -8.32
CA ALA A 168 14.26 15.91 -8.57
C ALA A 168 14.18 16.53 -9.96
N SER A 169 13.89 15.74 -11.01
CA SER A 169 13.82 16.23 -12.40
C SER A 169 12.57 17.05 -12.68
N ASP A 170 11.41 16.59 -12.22
CA ASP A 170 10.11 17.10 -12.65
C ASP A 170 9.57 18.18 -11.71
N LEU A 171 9.86 18.08 -10.41
CA LEU A 171 9.35 18.98 -9.37
C LEU A 171 10.46 19.77 -8.64
N GLY A 172 11.73 19.50 -8.90
CA GLY A 172 12.87 20.20 -8.30
C GLY A 172 13.10 19.90 -6.82
N HIS A 173 12.51 18.82 -6.30
CA HIS A 173 12.64 18.44 -4.90
C HIS A 173 13.72 17.39 -4.69
N ARG A 174 14.52 17.57 -3.64
CA ARG A 174 15.60 16.66 -3.26
C ARG A 174 15.18 15.81 -2.05
N LYS A 175 15.90 14.72 -1.83
CA LYS A 175 15.67 13.77 -0.74
C LYS A 175 15.43 14.42 0.64
N GLN A 176 16.16 15.49 0.97
CA GLN A 176 15.99 16.20 2.23
C GLN A 176 14.69 16.99 2.35
N ASP A 177 13.99 17.22 1.26
CA ASP A 177 12.74 17.97 1.22
C ASP A 177 11.52 17.07 1.45
N LEU A 178 11.75 15.74 1.49
CA LEU A 178 10.73 14.69 1.54
C LEU A 178 10.61 14.04 2.92
N ILE A 179 9.40 13.64 3.26
CA ILE A 179 9.10 12.68 4.32
C ILE A 179 8.15 11.61 3.79
N HIS A 180 8.51 10.34 3.95
CA HIS A 180 7.71 9.22 3.47
C HIS A 180 6.75 8.72 4.53
N THR A 181 5.48 8.55 4.19
CA THR A 181 4.39 8.21 5.11
C THR A 181 3.78 6.87 4.70
N ALA A 182 3.82 5.87 5.57
CA ALA A 182 3.34 4.54 5.26
C ALA A 182 2.97 3.73 6.51
N GLN A 183 2.13 2.71 6.33
CA GLN A 183 1.86 1.68 7.33
C GLN A 183 2.90 0.55 7.26
N SER A 184 3.31 0.13 6.07
CA SER A 184 4.13 -1.06 5.90
C SER A 184 5.58 -0.85 6.31
N VAL A 185 6.01 -1.57 7.35
CA VAL A 185 7.43 -1.57 7.77
C VAL A 185 8.31 -2.15 6.67
N ARG A 186 7.92 -3.32 6.14
CA ARG A 186 8.73 -4.07 5.17
C ARG A 186 8.84 -3.37 3.82
N HIS A 187 7.72 -2.92 3.26
CA HIS A 187 7.68 -2.38 1.91
C HIS A 187 8.18 -0.95 1.83
N ASP A 188 8.05 -0.18 2.92
CA ASP A 188 8.26 1.25 2.90
C ASP A 188 9.36 1.71 3.87
N HIS A 189 9.23 1.42 5.16
CA HIS A 189 10.15 1.98 6.16
C HIS A 189 11.55 1.40 6.08
N VAL A 190 11.70 0.10 5.83
CA VAL A 190 13.03 -0.53 5.68
C VAL A 190 13.81 0.10 4.51
N PRO A 191 13.28 0.16 3.26
CA PRO A 191 13.99 0.80 2.16
C PRO A 191 14.14 2.32 2.34
N ALA A 192 13.14 3.04 2.85
CA ALA A 192 13.25 4.48 3.12
C ALA A 192 14.40 4.80 4.08
N ARG A 193 14.55 4.00 5.12
CA ARG A 193 15.66 4.16 6.09
C ARG A 193 17.02 3.81 5.50
N ALA A 194 17.11 2.74 4.72
CA ALA A 194 18.35 2.39 4.03
C ALA A 194 18.84 3.54 3.13
N LEU A 195 17.90 4.32 2.57
CA LEU A 195 18.19 5.51 1.78
C LEU A 195 18.38 6.78 2.62
N GLY A 196 18.18 6.72 3.93
CA GLY A 196 18.26 7.90 4.83
C GLY A 196 17.13 8.91 4.59
N LEU A 197 15.94 8.43 4.15
CA LEU A 197 14.73 9.24 4.06
C LEU A 197 14.11 9.41 5.45
N ALA A 198 13.62 10.62 5.73
CA ALA A 198 12.72 10.82 6.85
C ALA A 198 11.41 10.07 6.58
N ASN A 199 10.84 9.45 7.61
CA ASN A 199 9.61 8.70 7.44
C ASN A 199 8.69 8.79 8.66
N VAL A 200 7.39 8.64 8.42
CA VAL A 200 6.31 8.63 9.42
C VAL A 200 5.57 7.30 9.30
N TRP A 201 5.45 6.60 10.40
CA TRP A 201 4.70 5.36 10.47
C TRP A 201 3.24 5.61 10.85
N ILE A 202 2.32 5.07 10.06
CA ILE A 202 0.88 5.10 10.32
C ILE A 202 0.47 3.77 10.94
N ASP A 203 0.19 3.77 12.24
CA ASP A 203 -0.26 2.57 12.97
C ASP A 203 -1.78 2.40 12.82
N ARG A 204 -2.22 1.76 11.72
CA ARG A 204 -3.64 1.49 11.45
C ARG A 204 -4.26 0.46 12.40
N HIS A 205 -3.45 -0.41 12.96
CA HIS A 205 -3.92 -1.49 13.83
C HIS A 205 -3.86 -1.12 15.32
N GLN A 206 -3.32 0.05 15.67
CA GLN A 206 -3.07 0.49 17.04
C GLN A 206 -2.30 -0.56 17.86
N THR A 207 -1.47 -1.34 17.19
CA THR A 207 -0.74 -2.45 17.80
C THR A 207 0.46 -2.00 18.60
N SER A 208 0.83 -0.72 18.58
CA SER A 208 1.94 -0.03 19.28
C SER A 208 3.09 -0.92 19.80
N GLN A 209 3.19 -2.15 19.30
CA GLN A 209 4.25 -3.06 19.65
C GLN A 209 5.45 -2.77 18.77
N ALA A 210 6.43 -2.11 19.37
CA ALA A 210 7.75 -1.90 18.81
C ALA A 210 8.46 -3.22 18.37
N SER A 211 7.85 -4.37 18.62
CA SER A 211 8.36 -5.70 18.30
C SER A 211 8.49 -5.95 16.79
N ASP A 212 7.67 -5.31 15.95
CA ASP A 212 7.73 -5.51 14.49
C ASP A 212 8.87 -4.72 13.82
N TRP A 213 9.48 -3.80 14.56
CA TRP A 213 10.58 -2.97 14.06
C TRP A 213 11.94 -3.66 14.10
N GLY A 214 12.08 -4.83 14.76
CA GLY A 214 13.38 -5.45 15.02
C GLY A 214 14.33 -4.49 15.73
N GLU A 215 15.64 -4.65 15.59
CA GLU A 215 16.65 -3.70 16.09
C GLU A 215 16.71 -2.36 15.32
N VAL A 216 15.69 -2.04 14.53
CA VAL A 216 15.61 -0.85 13.67
C VAL A 216 15.02 0.30 14.47
N GLY A 217 15.85 0.98 15.21
CA GLY A 217 15.65 2.14 16.07
C GLY A 217 14.37 2.96 15.97
N SER A 218 13.99 3.58 17.07
CA SER A 218 12.75 4.30 17.37
C SER A 218 12.19 5.21 16.24
N ALA A 219 11.10 4.80 15.59
CA ALA A 219 10.15 5.73 14.99
C ALA A 219 9.04 5.97 16.03
N THR A 220 8.64 7.21 16.21
CA THR A 220 7.47 7.53 17.03
C THR A 220 6.23 7.30 16.15
N PRO A 221 5.31 6.41 16.53
CA PRO A 221 4.06 6.26 15.80
C PRO A 221 3.28 7.58 15.88
N VAL A 222 2.79 8.06 14.74
CA VAL A 222 1.91 9.22 14.66
C VAL A 222 0.57 8.71 14.12
N SER A 223 -0.47 8.81 14.93
CA SER A 223 -1.85 8.68 14.45
C SER A 223 -2.26 10.04 13.87
N TYR A 224 -3.02 10.06 12.78
CA TYR A 224 -3.59 11.28 12.21
C TYR A 224 -4.47 12.05 13.21
N THR A 225 -4.98 11.40 14.24
CA THR A 225 -5.78 12.04 15.31
C THR A 225 -5.03 13.09 16.14
N HIS A 226 -3.72 13.23 15.97
CA HIS A 226 -2.88 14.20 16.67
C HIS A 226 -2.44 15.40 15.79
N LEU A 227 -2.97 15.51 14.57
CA LEU A 227 -2.66 16.60 13.64
C LEU A 227 -3.73 17.72 13.62
N THR A 228 -4.74 17.63 14.52
CA THR A 228 -5.76 18.67 14.72
C THR A 228 -5.39 19.60 15.86
#